data_82af5cc9017f75be70f7e56d853198c5
#
_entry.id   82af5cc9017f75be70f7e56d853198c5
#
_cell.length_a   1.000
_cell.length_b   1.000
_cell.length_c   1.000
_cell.angle_alpha   90.00
_cell.angle_beta   90.00
_cell.angle_gamma   90.00
#
_symmetry.space_group_name_H-M   'P 1'
#
loop_
_entity.id
_entity.type
_entity.pdbx_description
1 polymer ?
#
loop_
_entity_poly.entity_id
_entity_poly.type
_entity_poly.pdbx_seq_one_letter_code
_entity_poly.pdbx_strand_id
1 'polypeptide(L)'
;PAGTAKTAYGETGDSFPAENEEPFPTETRGYFPADNEADVLTQQTEVTGITTIYKAKKGTILTDVITVSPALGRTVELQRYDKILAQWQTMAEFSSEDTQTSQVAITYPPEWYEKTWSQWRIYLPEEEITDPDDPEVVTGTLSSFESSAINITATQIKDLSLYGKGAVIMCVDTGEMLYEKYAKKKLYNASTTKIMSAIVAIERKSMSSRVRISKKVTRTPYRELFMKRKDRFYLRDMLYAMLITSSNDASVAVAEKVGGSVKGFAKLMNKRAKSLGCVKTHFVNPHGLHSQKHYSCAYDLALMTKQAIKYSTFLKAVAKKSYKFKNTKKTRKYTVRTGNSLLGKYQGVIGGKTGYTGPAGYCFVSIFKYQGKTYITVTLGSKTGSKRWTDTKRMLS
;
A
#
# COMPACT_ATOMS: atom_id res chain seq x y z
N PRO A 1 -45.04 -9.29 27.60
CA PRO A 1 -45.31 -8.37 28.69
C PRO A 1 -43.97 -7.76 29.14
N ALA A 2 -43.71 -6.51 28.89
CA ALA A 2 -44.27 -5.32 29.52
C ALA A 2 -43.75 -5.11 30.95
N GLY A 3 -43.25 -3.95 31.20
CA GLY A 3 -42.98 -3.32 32.45
C GLY A 3 -41.66 -2.54 32.45
N THR A 4 -41.58 -1.34 32.04
CA THR A 4 -42.02 0.00 32.46
C THR A 4 -41.74 0.35 33.92
N ALA A 5 -41.24 1.55 34.02
CA ALA A 5 -41.50 2.62 34.98
C ALA A 5 -40.29 3.02 35.81
N LYS A 6 -39.85 4.21 35.73
CA LYS A 6 -40.32 5.55 36.17
C LYS A 6 -39.74 5.93 37.53
N THR A 7 -38.96 7.03 37.50
CA THR A 7 -39.11 8.35 38.12
C THR A 7 -39.25 8.45 39.64
N ALA A 8 -38.52 9.37 40.27
CA ALA A 8 -38.99 10.63 40.86
C ALA A 8 -37.95 11.18 41.82
N TYR A 9 -37.53 12.42 41.70
CA TYR A 9 -37.97 13.65 42.37
C TYR A 9 -37.77 13.68 43.90
N GLY A 10 -37.14 14.76 44.38
CA GLY A 10 -37.14 15.19 45.77
C GLY A 10 -36.33 16.48 45.95
N GLU A 11 -36.97 17.60 45.76
CA GLU A 11 -36.55 18.94 46.24
C GLU A 11 -36.69 19.07 47.75
N THR A 12 -35.97 20.01 48.32
CA THR A 12 -36.33 21.03 49.38
C THR A 12 -35.01 21.52 49.95
N GLY A 13 -34.66 22.74 50.07
CA GLY A 13 -35.40 23.97 50.37
C GLY A 13 -34.84 24.57 51.66
N ASP A 14 -34.69 25.87 51.63
CA ASP A 14 -34.61 26.83 52.74
C ASP A 14 -33.18 27.24 53.20
N SER A 15 -32.84 28.44 52.98
CA SER A 15 -33.20 29.80 53.43
C SER A 15 -32.17 30.43 54.36
N PHE A 16 -31.86 31.64 54.01
CA PHE A 16 -30.99 32.66 54.65
C PHE A 16 -31.37 33.00 56.12
N PRO A 17 -30.53 33.73 56.88
CA PRO A 17 -30.44 35.19 56.66
C PRO A 17 -29.06 35.83 56.88
N ALA A 18 -28.99 37.10 56.45
CA ALA A 18 -27.94 38.06 56.55
C ALA A 18 -27.78 38.66 57.99
N GLU A 19 -26.63 39.23 58.26
CA GLU A 19 -26.47 40.50 58.94
C GLU A 19 -25.03 41.05 58.86
N ASN A 20 -24.97 42.27 58.49
CA ASN A 20 -24.09 43.39 58.54
C ASN A 20 -22.93 43.43 59.56
N GLU A 21 -21.78 43.99 59.15
CA GLU A 21 -21.25 45.29 59.69
C GLU A 21 -19.86 45.57 59.02
N GLU A 22 -19.71 46.78 58.50
CA GLU A 22 -18.46 47.53 58.25
C GLU A 22 -18.04 48.32 59.50
N PRO A 23 -16.90 49.03 59.58
CA PRO A 23 -16.02 49.59 58.55
C PRO A 23 -14.49 49.65 58.89
N PHE A 24 -13.69 49.96 57.87
CA PHE A 24 -12.40 50.64 57.66
C PHE A 24 -11.36 50.89 58.80
N PRO A 25 -10.02 50.92 58.50
CA PRO A 25 -9.44 51.95 57.63
C PRO A 25 -8.27 51.57 56.73
N THR A 26 -8.20 52.28 55.64
CA THR A 26 -7.11 52.69 54.77
C THR A 26 -5.67 52.43 55.18
N GLU A 27 -4.91 51.65 54.44
CA GLU A 27 -3.49 51.92 54.16
C GLU A 27 -3.25 51.83 52.63
N THR A 28 -2.86 52.97 52.09
CA THR A 28 -2.29 53.17 50.79
C THR A 28 -0.99 52.42 50.65
N ARG A 29 -0.97 51.33 49.92
CA ARG A 29 0.23 50.75 49.28
C ARG A 29 0.11 50.83 47.80
N GLY A 30 1.16 51.36 47.19
CA GLY A 30 1.27 51.71 45.81
C GLY A 30 0.84 50.61 44.87
N TYR A 31 0.04 50.99 43.93
CA TYR A 31 -0.29 50.24 42.72
C TYR A 31 0.98 50.21 41.88
N PHE A 32 1.68 49.06 41.87
CA PHE A 32 2.54 48.72 40.76
C PHE A 32 1.60 48.20 39.68
N PRO A 33 1.61 48.77 38.48
CA PRO A 33 0.87 48.17 37.36
C PRO A 33 1.49 46.81 37.16
N ALA A 34 0.62 45.77 37.16
CA ALA A 34 0.94 44.45 36.69
C ALA A 34 1.55 44.56 35.30
N ASP A 35 2.55 43.75 35.09
CA ASP A 35 3.28 43.57 33.85
C ASP A 35 2.32 43.62 32.67
N ASN A 36 2.50 44.61 31.81
CA ASN A 36 2.04 44.54 30.44
C ASN A 36 2.75 43.33 29.83
N GLU A 37 2.07 42.18 29.75
CA GLU A 37 2.35 41.26 28.68
C GLU A 37 2.19 42.09 27.40
N ALA A 38 3.28 42.50 26.81
CA ALA A 38 3.27 43.15 25.53
C ALA A 38 2.57 42.14 24.59
N ASP A 39 1.42 42.52 24.01
CA ASP A 39 0.74 41.72 23.00
C ASP A 39 1.74 41.39 21.90
N VAL A 40 2.25 40.17 21.91
CA VAL A 40 3.20 39.69 20.90
C VAL A 40 2.48 39.72 19.56
N LEU A 41 2.85 40.67 18.72
CA LEU A 41 2.19 40.91 17.44
C LEU A 41 2.43 39.71 16.50
N THR A 42 1.40 38.94 16.20
CA THR A 42 1.47 37.89 15.19
C THR A 42 1.34 38.51 13.80
N GLN A 43 2.38 38.39 13.00
CA GLN A 43 2.37 38.79 11.60
C GLN A 43 1.89 37.60 10.73
N GLN A 44 0.85 37.87 9.94
CA GLN A 44 0.28 36.86 9.02
C GLN A 44 1.23 36.60 7.85
N THR A 45 1.47 35.32 7.55
CA THR A 45 2.31 34.90 6.45
C THR A 45 1.49 34.78 5.17
N GLU A 46 1.91 35.45 4.12
CA GLU A 46 1.35 35.30 2.77
C GLU A 46 2.38 34.68 1.83
N VAL A 47 1.95 33.69 1.05
CA VAL A 47 2.77 33.07 0.01
C VAL A 47 1.98 33.07 -1.31
N THR A 48 2.55 33.66 -2.33
CA THR A 48 1.96 33.74 -3.67
C THR A 48 2.85 33.11 -4.73
N GLY A 49 2.34 32.90 -5.95
CA GLY A 49 3.10 32.30 -7.03
C GLY A 49 3.12 30.77 -7.05
N ILE A 50 2.34 30.10 -6.20
CA ILE A 50 2.31 28.66 -6.13
C ILE A 50 1.47 28.06 -7.27
N THR A 51 2.08 27.19 -8.07
CA THR A 51 1.36 26.40 -9.09
C THR A 51 0.88 25.08 -8.51
N THR A 52 -0.42 24.86 -8.50
CA THR A 52 -1.02 23.67 -7.83
C THR A 52 -1.13 22.43 -8.73
N ILE A 53 -0.94 22.54 -10.03
CA ILE A 53 -1.03 21.44 -10.99
C ILE A 53 0.08 21.50 -12.01
N TYR A 54 0.94 20.49 -12.03
CA TYR A 54 1.98 20.32 -13.05
C TYR A 54 1.74 19.08 -13.90
N LYS A 55 1.99 19.26 -15.22
CA LYS A 55 2.14 18.16 -16.18
C LYS A 55 3.59 18.17 -16.67
N ALA A 56 4.44 17.39 -16.03
CA ALA A 56 5.86 17.35 -16.33
C ALA A 56 6.20 16.35 -17.43
N LYS A 57 7.13 16.68 -18.30
CA LYS A 57 7.80 15.70 -19.19
C LYS A 57 8.95 15.04 -18.42
N LYS A 58 9.25 13.79 -18.78
CA LYS A 58 10.40 13.08 -18.21
C LYS A 58 11.70 13.88 -18.39
N GLY A 59 12.52 13.98 -17.34
CA GLY A 59 13.78 14.70 -17.32
C GLY A 59 13.66 16.21 -17.15
N THR A 60 12.46 16.76 -16.98
CA THR A 60 12.26 18.18 -16.73
C THR A 60 12.48 18.50 -15.26
N ILE A 61 13.31 19.47 -14.96
CA ILE A 61 13.35 20.09 -13.65
C ILE A 61 12.18 21.08 -13.61
N LEU A 62 11.23 20.89 -12.68
CA LEU A 62 10.19 21.88 -12.43
C LEU A 62 10.72 22.91 -11.45
N THR A 63 10.39 24.18 -11.69
CA THR A 63 10.73 25.26 -10.78
C THR A 63 9.51 26.15 -10.59
N ASP A 64 9.17 26.41 -9.35
CA ASP A 64 8.27 27.48 -8.95
C ASP A 64 9.06 28.63 -8.40
N VAL A 65 8.64 29.85 -8.65
CA VAL A 65 9.14 31.02 -7.97
C VAL A 65 7.99 31.57 -7.12
N ILE A 66 8.08 31.37 -5.83
CA ILE A 66 7.09 31.87 -4.90
C ILE A 66 7.55 33.19 -4.27
N THR A 67 6.59 33.98 -3.85
CA THR A 67 6.86 35.21 -3.08
C THR A 67 6.39 34.98 -1.64
N VAL A 68 7.26 35.18 -0.68
CA VAL A 68 7.01 35.06 0.76
C VAL A 68 6.99 36.45 1.39
N SER A 69 5.99 36.73 2.23
CA SER A 69 5.87 37.99 2.98
C SER A 69 5.17 37.73 4.34
N PRO A 70 5.73 38.10 5.50
CA PRO A 70 7.12 38.52 5.66
C PRO A 70 8.12 37.38 5.41
N ALA A 71 9.26 37.69 4.81
CA ALA A 71 10.30 36.72 4.47
C ALA A 71 11.31 36.54 5.64
N LEU A 72 11.98 37.59 6.06
CA LEU A 72 12.84 37.66 7.24
C LEU A 72 13.77 36.44 7.47
N GLY A 73 14.36 35.93 6.39
CA GLY A 73 15.27 34.78 6.45
C GLY A 73 14.61 33.43 6.71
N ARG A 74 13.29 33.32 6.62
CA ARG A 74 12.53 32.11 6.99
C ARG A 74 12.89 30.86 6.18
N THR A 75 12.74 29.72 6.83
CA THR A 75 12.80 28.41 6.19
C THR A 75 11.52 28.11 5.43
N VAL A 76 11.68 27.73 4.17
CA VAL A 76 10.59 27.28 3.30
C VAL A 76 10.77 25.79 3.02
N GLU A 77 9.88 24.98 3.53
CA GLU A 77 9.94 23.53 3.38
C GLU A 77 9.11 23.06 2.16
N LEU A 78 9.71 22.25 1.31
CA LEU A 78 9.00 21.47 0.31
C LEU A 78 8.69 20.10 0.88
N GLN A 79 7.43 19.84 1.17
CA GLN A 79 6.99 18.59 1.77
C GLN A 79 6.24 17.70 0.78
N ARG A 80 6.44 16.39 0.89
CA ARG A 80 5.73 15.37 0.11
C ARG A 80 4.84 14.53 1.04
N TYR A 81 3.60 14.27 0.62
CA TYR A 81 2.69 13.43 1.37
C TYR A 81 3.09 11.94 1.27
N ASP A 82 3.43 11.33 2.39
CA ASP A 82 3.63 9.88 2.49
C ASP A 82 2.30 9.19 2.79
N LYS A 83 1.77 8.48 1.80
CA LYS A 83 0.47 7.78 1.91
C LYS A 83 0.50 6.57 2.85
N ILE A 84 1.68 6.07 3.19
CA ILE A 84 1.83 4.92 4.10
C ILE A 84 1.78 5.39 5.53
N LEU A 85 2.53 6.44 5.82
CA LEU A 85 2.59 7.05 7.16
C LEU A 85 1.43 8.02 7.41
N ALA A 86 0.67 8.36 6.35
CA ALA A 86 -0.40 9.35 6.35
C ALA A 86 0.05 10.72 6.90
N GLN A 87 1.28 11.12 6.57
CA GLN A 87 1.90 12.37 7.04
C GLN A 87 2.73 13.04 5.94
N TRP A 88 2.98 14.33 6.10
CA TRP A 88 3.89 15.10 5.27
C TRP A 88 5.34 14.87 5.71
N GLN A 89 6.24 14.79 4.74
CA GLN A 89 7.68 14.61 4.95
C GLN A 89 8.43 15.72 4.22
N THR A 90 9.30 16.42 4.92
CA THR A 90 10.18 17.44 4.34
C THR A 90 11.20 16.76 3.41
N MET A 91 11.21 17.21 2.17
CA MET A 91 12.07 16.67 1.12
C MET A 91 13.20 17.61 0.77
N ALA A 92 12.99 18.91 0.93
CA ALA A 92 13.99 19.95 0.78
C ALA A 92 13.58 21.17 1.58
N GLU A 93 14.59 21.96 1.94
CA GLU A 93 14.46 23.24 2.61
C GLU A 93 15.12 24.30 1.73
N PHE A 94 14.51 25.48 1.69
CA PHE A 94 14.98 26.67 1.01
C PHE A 94 14.92 27.82 2.00
N SER A 95 15.81 28.80 1.86
CA SER A 95 15.78 30.00 2.72
C SER A 95 15.27 31.18 1.92
N SER A 96 14.41 32.00 2.52
CA SER A 96 14.09 33.32 2.01
C SER A 96 15.23 34.29 2.34
N GLU A 97 15.26 35.44 1.67
CA GLU A 97 16.17 36.52 2.04
C GLU A 97 15.65 37.20 3.34
N ASP A 98 16.57 37.78 4.08
CA ASP A 98 16.26 38.59 5.29
C ASP A 98 15.72 39.96 4.87
N THR A 99 14.54 39.94 4.27
CA THR A 99 13.82 41.13 3.78
C THR A 99 12.34 40.98 4.06
N GLN A 100 11.58 42.07 3.99
CA GLN A 100 10.14 42.04 4.25
C GLN A 100 9.42 41.15 3.19
N THR A 101 9.92 41.07 1.96
CA THR A 101 9.36 40.23 0.91
C THR A 101 10.49 39.66 0.07
N SER A 102 10.49 38.35 -0.13
CA SER A 102 11.52 37.63 -0.87
C SER A 102 10.91 36.67 -1.90
N GLN A 103 11.64 36.47 -3.02
CA GLN A 103 11.34 35.44 -4.00
C GLN A 103 12.19 34.20 -3.72
N VAL A 104 11.54 33.05 -3.57
CA VAL A 104 12.20 31.77 -3.32
C VAL A 104 11.94 30.83 -4.50
N ALA A 105 13.00 30.32 -5.11
CA ALA A 105 12.91 29.36 -6.22
C ALA A 105 12.83 27.93 -5.67
N ILE A 106 11.66 27.33 -5.73
CA ILE A 106 11.40 25.93 -5.33
C ILE A 106 11.63 25.03 -6.52
N THR A 107 12.51 24.05 -6.37
CA THR A 107 12.82 23.09 -7.44
C THR A 107 12.35 21.68 -7.10
N TYR A 108 11.76 20.99 -8.10
CA TYR A 108 11.32 19.61 -8.02
C TYR A 108 12.17 18.78 -8.98
N PRO A 109 13.21 18.08 -8.48
CA PRO A 109 14.03 17.22 -9.32
C PRO A 109 13.21 16.08 -9.96
N PRO A 110 13.51 15.68 -11.20
CA PRO A 110 12.75 14.65 -11.91
C PRO A 110 12.62 13.33 -11.15
N GLU A 111 13.64 12.91 -10.44
CA GLU A 111 13.66 11.68 -9.64
C GLU A 111 12.60 11.66 -8.54
N TRP A 112 12.10 12.81 -8.10
CA TRP A 112 11.09 12.90 -7.04
C TRP A 112 9.67 12.68 -7.56
N TYR A 113 9.38 12.99 -8.82
CA TYR A 113 8.02 12.95 -9.37
C TYR A 113 7.85 12.08 -10.63
N GLU A 114 8.94 11.73 -11.35
CA GLU A 114 8.84 11.01 -12.63
C GLU A 114 8.20 9.64 -12.56
N LYS A 115 8.29 8.98 -11.42
CA LYS A 115 7.83 7.59 -11.24
C LYS A 115 6.46 7.48 -10.61
N THR A 116 5.84 8.59 -10.20
CA THR A 116 4.67 8.53 -9.33
C THR A 116 3.83 9.79 -9.39
N TRP A 117 2.50 9.64 -9.22
CA TRP A 117 1.67 10.76 -8.82
C TRP A 117 1.99 11.08 -7.35
N SER A 118 2.46 12.27 -7.09
CA SER A 118 2.83 12.74 -5.76
C SER A 118 2.08 14.02 -5.41
N GLN A 119 1.65 14.11 -4.17
CA GLN A 119 1.15 15.34 -3.59
C GLN A 119 2.27 16.02 -2.83
N TRP A 120 2.40 17.31 -3.05
CA TRP A 120 3.39 18.17 -2.45
C TRP A 120 2.69 19.35 -1.80
N ARG A 121 3.33 19.98 -0.84
CA ARG A 121 2.95 21.28 -0.33
C ARG A 121 4.18 22.11 -0.03
N ILE A 122 4.01 23.42 0.02
CA ILE A 122 4.95 24.35 0.59
C ILE A 122 4.48 24.62 2.01
N TYR A 123 5.38 24.51 2.94
CA TYR A 123 5.13 24.72 4.35
C TYR A 123 6.17 25.69 4.89
N LEU A 124 5.73 26.67 5.64
CA LEU A 124 6.59 27.55 6.45
C LEU A 124 6.18 27.32 7.90
N PRO A 125 7.12 26.92 8.77
CA PRO A 125 6.84 26.77 10.19
C PRO A 125 6.52 28.12 10.82
N GLU A 126 5.86 28.10 11.95
CA GLU A 126 5.76 29.25 12.84
C GLU A 126 7.15 29.58 13.38
N GLU A 127 7.51 30.84 13.37
CA GLU A 127 8.83 31.32 13.86
C GLU A 127 8.66 32.52 14.76
N GLU A 128 9.43 32.58 15.84
CA GLU A 128 9.48 33.72 16.73
C GLU A 128 10.40 34.81 16.16
N ILE A 129 9.99 36.06 16.31
CA ILE A 129 10.82 37.23 16.01
C ILE A 129 11.44 37.66 17.32
N THR A 130 12.75 37.56 17.43
CA THR A 130 13.49 38.00 18.61
C THR A 130 14.07 39.41 18.42
N ASP A 131 14.37 40.08 19.55
CA ASP A 131 15.06 41.34 19.52
C ASP A 131 16.50 41.15 19.01
N PRO A 132 16.97 41.97 18.03
CA PRO A 132 18.32 41.83 17.50
C PRO A 132 19.43 42.02 18.53
N ASP A 133 19.16 42.81 19.59
CA ASP A 133 20.11 43.09 20.63
C ASP A 133 19.99 42.11 21.82
N ASP A 134 18.86 41.40 21.96
CA ASP A 134 18.62 40.39 23.00
C ASP A 134 17.79 39.21 22.45
N PRO A 135 18.44 38.16 21.98
CA PRO A 135 17.76 36.98 21.38
C PRO A 135 16.84 36.19 22.34
N GLU A 136 16.88 36.46 23.64
CA GLU A 136 15.96 35.87 24.62
C GLU A 136 14.61 36.61 24.69
N VAL A 137 14.53 37.80 24.08
CA VAL A 137 13.31 38.63 24.07
C VAL A 137 12.55 38.38 22.76
N VAL A 138 11.37 37.74 22.83
CA VAL A 138 10.46 37.55 21.70
C VAL A 138 9.64 38.83 21.51
N THR A 139 9.80 39.48 20.36
CA THR A 139 9.12 40.72 19.98
C THR A 139 7.91 40.49 19.07
N GLY A 140 7.80 39.31 18.47
CA GLY A 140 6.70 38.94 17.58
C GLY A 140 6.70 37.48 17.18
N THR A 141 5.70 37.08 16.42
CA THR A 141 5.59 35.72 15.85
C THR A 141 5.17 35.81 14.41
N LEU A 142 5.81 35.02 13.53
CA LEU A 142 5.41 34.82 12.14
C LEU A 142 4.50 33.58 12.09
N SER A 143 3.27 33.74 11.62
CA SER A 143 2.35 32.61 11.53
C SER A 143 2.87 31.53 10.57
N SER A 144 2.55 30.27 10.84
CA SER A 144 2.80 29.18 9.90
C SER A 144 1.98 29.35 8.62
N PHE A 145 2.46 28.76 7.53
CA PHE A 145 1.74 28.73 6.26
C PHE A 145 1.74 27.32 5.67
N GLU A 146 0.58 26.87 5.19
CA GLU A 146 0.44 25.63 4.45
C GLU A 146 -0.22 25.90 3.09
N SER A 147 0.44 25.56 1.99
CA SER A 147 -0.17 25.69 0.68
C SER A 147 -1.26 24.64 0.44
N SER A 148 -2.16 24.91 -0.49
CA SER A 148 -2.97 23.88 -1.13
C SER A 148 -2.08 22.78 -1.72
N ALA A 149 -2.61 21.55 -1.83
CA ALA A 149 -1.85 20.44 -2.37
C ALA A 149 -1.40 20.69 -3.81
N ILE A 150 -0.10 20.62 -4.05
CA ILE A 150 0.52 20.70 -5.37
C ILE A 150 0.53 19.29 -5.96
N ASN A 151 -0.16 19.10 -7.08
CA ASN A 151 -0.26 17.81 -7.74
C ASN A 151 0.68 17.77 -8.94
N ILE A 152 1.75 16.99 -8.87
CA ILE A 152 2.66 16.76 -9.96
C ILE A 152 2.28 15.44 -10.65
N THR A 153 1.79 15.52 -11.88
CA THR A 153 1.54 14.35 -12.72
C THR A 153 2.72 14.24 -13.69
N ALA A 154 3.61 13.30 -13.42
CA ALA A 154 4.57 12.90 -14.44
C ALA A 154 3.80 12.34 -15.64
N THR A 155 4.15 12.76 -16.85
CA THR A 155 3.70 12.05 -18.05
C THR A 155 4.11 10.60 -17.87
N GLN A 156 3.12 9.71 -17.88
CA GLN A 156 3.26 8.27 -17.64
C GLN A 156 4.53 7.72 -18.27
N ILE A 157 5.16 6.77 -17.59
CA ILE A 157 6.18 5.91 -18.23
C ILE A 157 5.69 5.64 -19.66
N LYS A 158 6.48 6.04 -20.64
CA LYS A 158 6.24 5.84 -22.09
C LYS A 158 5.55 4.49 -22.27
N ASP A 159 4.49 4.43 -23.06
CA ASP A 159 3.79 3.18 -23.31
C ASP A 159 4.82 2.06 -23.57
N LEU A 160 4.88 1.12 -22.65
CA LEU A 160 5.85 0.01 -22.69
C LEU A 160 5.54 -0.94 -23.86
N SER A 161 4.54 -0.62 -24.70
CA SER A 161 4.09 -1.44 -25.84
C SER A 161 3.90 -2.92 -25.46
N LEU A 162 3.23 -3.16 -24.32
CA LEU A 162 3.01 -4.49 -23.79
C LEU A 162 1.97 -5.27 -24.62
N TYR A 163 2.22 -6.55 -24.83
CA TYR A 163 1.30 -7.48 -25.50
C TYR A 163 0.13 -7.92 -24.62
N GLY A 164 0.28 -7.86 -23.30
CA GLY A 164 -0.77 -8.22 -22.34
C GLY A 164 -1.99 -7.30 -22.44
N LYS A 165 -3.16 -7.87 -22.18
CA LYS A 165 -4.45 -7.14 -22.16
C LYS A 165 -4.62 -6.27 -20.94
N GLY A 166 -3.85 -6.50 -19.88
CA GLY A 166 -3.81 -5.68 -18.66
C GLY A 166 -2.47 -5.89 -17.94
N ALA A 167 -1.89 -4.81 -17.44
CA ALA A 167 -0.61 -4.86 -16.73
C ALA A 167 -0.51 -3.77 -15.67
N VAL A 168 0.33 -4.01 -14.64
CA VAL A 168 0.75 -3.00 -13.66
C VAL A 168 2.20 -3.22 -13.24
N ILE A 169 2.83 -2.14 -12.81
CA ILE A 169 4.04 -2.14 -12.00
C ILE A 169 3.69 -1.47 -10.67
N MET A 170 3.92 -2.15 -9.55
CA MET A 170 3.70 -1.61 -8.22
C MET A 170 5.03 -1.58 -7.46
N CYS A 171 5.35 -0.47 -6.83
CA CYS A 171 6.35 -0.41 -5.75
C CYS A 171 5.71 -0.96 -4.47
N VAL A 172 6.30 -2.00 -3.87
CA VAL A 172 5.75 -2.63 -2.66
C VAL A 172 5.89 -1.73 -1.46
N ASP A 173 7.03 -1.07 -1.35
CA ASP A 173 7.43 -0.27 -0.19
C ASP A 173 6.48 0.95 -0.03
N THR A 174 6.15 1.63 -1.14
CA THR A 174 5.22 2.76 -1.14
C THR A 174 3.77 2.37 -1.43
N GLY A 175 3.53 1.20 -2.03
CA GLY A 175 2.20 0.76 -2.49
C GLY A 175 1.73 1.38 -3.79
N GLU A 176 2.56 2.15 -4.42
CA GLU A 176 2.27 2.97 -5.58
C GLU A 176 2.28 2.19 -6.89
N MET A 177 1.36 2.53 -7.80
CA MET A 177 1.32 1.98 -9.16
C MET A 177 2.15 2.86 -10.09
N LEU A 178 3.36 2.39 -10.44
CA LEU A 178 4.29 3.11 -11.31
C LEU A 178 3.88 3.05 -12.79
N TYR A 179 3.14 2.02 -13.18
CA TYR A 179 2.63 1.83 -14.52
C TYR A 179 1.31 1.09 -14.49
N GLU A 180 0.37 1.51 -15.32
CA GLU A 180 -0.94 0.90 -15.47
C GLU A 180 -1.33 0.80 -16.95
N LYS A 181 -1.67 -0.41 -17.39
CA LYS A 181 -2.34 -0.68 -18.68
C LYS A 181 -3.61 -1.45 -18.40
N TYR A 182 -4.78 -0.83 -18.63
CA TYR A 182 -6.08 -1.43 -18.32
C TYR A 182 -6.10 -2.17 -16.97
N ALA A 183 -5.46 -1.60 -15.96
CA ALA A 183 -5.14 -2.21 -14.68
C ALA A 183 -6.36 -2.81 -13.96
N LYS A 184 -7.51 -2.15 -14.04
CA LYS A 184 -8.78 -2.56 -13.41
C LYS A 184 -9.74 -3.29 -14.36
N LYS A 185 -9.31 -3.64 -15.59
CA LYS A 185 -10.11 -4.44 -16.53
C LYS A 185 -10.29 -5.85 -15.99
N LYS A 186 -11.52 -6.37 -15.93
CA LYS A 186 -11.82 -7.77 -15.60
C LYS A 186 -11.22 -8.68 -16.65
N LEU A 187 -10.33 -9.58 -16.24
CA LEU A 187 -9.65 -10.54 -17.08
C LEU A 187 -9.63 -11.92 -16.39
N TYR A 188 -9.56 -12.97 -17.17
CA TYR A 188 -9.29 -14.29 -16.62
C TYR A 188 -7.83 -14.37 -16.22
N ASN A 189 -7.57 -14.77 -15.00
CA ASN A 189 -6.25 -14.70 -14.38
C ASN A 189 -5.56 -16.06 -14.24
N ALA A 190 -6.22 -17.14 -14.70
CA ALA A 190 -5.66 -18.49 -14.65
C ALA A 190 -5.02 -18.82 -13.28
N SER A 191 -3.91 -19.53 -13.27
CA SER A 191 -3.23 -19.97 -12.03
C SER A 191 -2.57 -18.87 -11.19
N THR A 192 -2.63 -17.59 -11.58
CA THR A 192 -2.27 -16.51 -10.65
C THR A 192 -3.25 -16.44 -9.47
N THR A 193 -4.45 -17.04 -9.59
CA THR A 193 -5.40 -17.36 -8.52
C THR A 193 -4.74 -17.97 -7.29
N LYS A 194 -3.69 -18.79 -7.48
CA LYS A 194 -3.02 -19.52 -6.41
C LYS A 194 -2.29 -18.62 -5.43
N ILE A 195 -2.09 -17.35 -5.76
CA ILE A 195 -1.60 -16.32 -4.83
C ILE A 195 -2.61 -16.12 -3.71
N MET A 196 -3.90 -15.89 -4.03
CA MET A 196 -4.95 -15.78 -3.02
C MET A 196 -5.17 -17.08 -2.28
N SER A 197 -5.07 -18.22 -2.97
CA SER A 197 -5.17 -19.54 -2.30
C SER A 197 -4.07 -19.73 -1.26
N ALA A 198 -2.86 -19.26 -1.53
CA ALA A 198 -1.75 -19.31 -0.59
C ALA A 198 -1.99 -18.39 0.62
N ILE A 199 -2.43 -17.15 0.41
CA ILE A 199 -2.76 -16.21 1.49
C ILE A 199 -3.76 -16.86 2.46
N VAL A 200 -4.90 -17.34 1.93
CA VAL A 200 -5.96 -17.93 2.77
C VAL A 200 -5.47 -19.19 3.50
N ALA A 201 -4.64 -20.01 2.86
CA ALA A 201 -4.10 -21.21 3.49
C ALA A 201 -3.15 -20.89 4.64
N ILE A 202 -2.23 -19.92 4.43
CA ILE A 202 -1.23 -19.51 5.42
C ILE A 202 -1.91 -18.85 6.64
N GLU A 203 -2.89 -17.99 6.39
CA GLU A 203 -3.58 -17.26 7.47
C GLU A 203 -4.47 -18.16 8.34
N ARG A 204 -4.95 -19.31 7.81
CA ARG A 204 -5.99 -20.08 8.49
C ARG A 204 -5.54 -21.41 9.07
N LYS A 205 -4.41 -21.95 8.67
CA LYS A 205 -3.96 -23.26 9.13
C LYS A 205 -2.44 -23.33 9.27
N SER A 206 -1.99 -24.01 10.30
CA SER A 206 -0.57 -24.34 10.48
C SER A 206 -0.05 -25.13 9.28
N MET A 207 1.13 -24.78 8.80
CA MET A 207 1.82 -25.44 7.68
C MET A 207 2.23 -26.89 7.99
N SER A 208 2.29 -27.28 9.26
CA SER A 208 2.50 -28.67 9.72
C SER A 208 1.23 -29.51 9.70
N SER A 209 0.05 -28.93 9.45
CA SER A 209 -1.21 -29.66 9.37
C SER A 209 -1.15 -30.75 8.30
N ARG A 210 -1.72 -31.92 8.62
CA ARG A 210 -1.82 -33.02 7.66
C ARG A 210 -3.02 -32.85 6.73
N VAL A 211 -2.77 -32.98 5.44
CA VAL A 211 -3.75 -32.95 4.35
C VAL A 211 -3.97 -34.37 3.84
N ARG A 212 -5.21 -34.85 3.87
CA ARG A 212 -5.59 -36.16 3.33
C ARG A 212 -6.08 -36.00 1.90
N ILE A 213 -5.63 -36.86 1.01
CA ILE A 213 -6.03 -36.86 -0.41
C ILE A 213 -7.37 -37.55 -0.57
N SER A 214 -8.38 -36.79 -0.99
CA SER A 214 -9.74 -37.23 -1.26
C SER A 214 -9.89 -37.79 -2.67
N LYS A 215 -11.05 -38.42 -2.94
CA LYS A 215 -11.46 -38.81 -4.31
C LYS A 215 -11.56 -37.61 -5.25
N LYS A 216 -11.97 -36.42 -4.75
CA LYS A 216 -12.08 -35.20 -5.55
C LYS A 216 -10.70 -34.69 -5.99
N VAL A 217 -9.72 -34.71 -5.12
CA VAL A 217 -8.33 -34.36 -5.45
C VAL A 217 -7.80 -35.25 -6.58
N THR A 218 -8.03 -36.58 -6.52
CA THR A 218 -7.54 -37.49 -7.56
C THR A 218 -8.28 -37.40 -8.91
N ARG A 219 -9.39 -36.63 -8.94
CA ARG A 219 -10.19 -36.37 -10.15
C ARG A 219 -10.07 -34.92 -10.64
N THR A 220 -9.17 -34.14 -10.04
CA THR A 220 -8.97 -32.76 -10.46
C THR A 220 -8.48 -32.72 -11.91
N PRO A 221 -9.09 -31.90 -12.79
CA PRO A 221 -8.60 -31.71 -14.15
C PRO A 221 -7.19 -31.10 -14.18
N TYR A 222 -6.39 -31.49 -15.18
CA TYR A 222 -5.01 -30.97 -15.35
C TYR A 222 -4.19 -31.07 -14.07
N ARG A 223 -4.23 -32.23 -13.40
CA ARG A 223 -3.42 -32.51 -12.21
C ARG A 223 -1.96 -32.74 -12.56
N GLU A 224 -1.09 -32.36 -11.64
CA GLU A 224 0.36 -32.42 -11.84
C GLU A 224 1.04 -33.50 -10.98
N LEU A 225 0.50 -33.80 -9.79
CA LEU A 225 1.16 -34.68 -8.83
C LEU A 225 0.68 -36.13 -8.92
N PHE A 226 -0.50 -36.37 -9.46
CA PHE A 226 -1.10 -37.72 -9.52
C PHE A 226 -1.10 -38.45 -8.15
N MET A 227 -1.37 -37.69 -7.08
CA MET A 227 -1.42 -38.23 -5.73
C MET A 227 -2.48 -39.33 -5.60
N LYS A 228 -2.20 -40.35 -4.79
CA LYS A 228 -3.14 -41.43 -4.55
C LYS A 228 -4.13 -41.12 -3.43
N ARG A 229 -5.36 -41.60 -3.56
CA ARG A 229 -6.40 -41.47 -2.54
C ARG A 229 -5.92 -42.05 -1.21
N LYS A 230 -6.32 -41.42 -0.09
CA LYS A 230 -5.92 -41.72 1.29
C LYS A 230 -4.47 -41.36 1.66
N ASP A 231 -3.59 -40.97 0.71
CA ASP A 231 -2.28 -40.42 1.05
C ASP A 231 -2.45 -39.17 1.93
N ARG A 232 -1.43 -38.89 2.74
CA ARG A 232 -1.37 -37.70 3.58
C ARG A 232 -0.06 -36.96 3.31
N PHE A 233 -0.15 -35.62 3.32
CA PHE A 233 0.99 -34.71 3.14
C PHE A 233 0.93 -33.61 4.19
N TYR A 234 2.00 -32.88 4.39
CA TYR A 234 1.94 -31.62 5.13
C TYR A 234 1.35 -30.51 4.27
N LEU A 235 0.62 -29.59 4.89
CA LEU A 235 0.01 -28.45 4.16
C LEU A 235 1.08 -27.60 3.48
N ARG A 236 2.25 -27.43 4.10
CA ARG A 236 3.40 -26.75 3.49
C ARG A 236 3.80 -27.39 2.15
N ASP A 237 3.85 -28.71 2.07
CA ASP A 237 4.26 -29.41 0.83
C ASP A 237 3.23 -29.21 -0.28
N MET A 238 1.94 -29.23 0.06
CA MET A 238 0.85 -28.93 -0.88
C MET A 238 0.88 -27.47 -1.35
N LEU A 239 1.14 -26.53 -0.44
CA LEU A 239 1.27 -25.13 -0.78
C LEU A 239 2.47 -24.90 -1.70
N TYR A 240 3.60 -25.53 -1.43
CA TYR A 240 4.80 -25.41 -2.26
C TYR A 240 4.58 -26.01 -3.65
N ALA A 241 3.97 -27.19 -3.74
CA ALA A 241 3.61 -27.80 -5.02
C ALA A 241 2.62 -26.94 -5.81
N MET A 242 1.60 -26.38 -5.13
CA MET A 242 0.64 -25.44 -5.72
C MET A 242 1.31 -24.22 -6.33
N LEU A 243 2.30 -23.63 -5.64
CA LEU A 243 2.96 -22.39 -6.10
C LEU A 243 4.07 -22.65 -7.12
N ILE A 244 4.91 -23.67 -6.92
CA ILE A 244 6.10 -23.93 -7.74
C ILE A 244 5.70 -24.52 -9.11
N THR A 245 5.01 -25.67 -9.14
CA THR A 245 4.62 -26.33 -10.41
C THR A 245 3.21 -25.98 -10.86
N SER A 246 2.52 -25.10 -10.10
CA SER A 246 1.12 -24.74 -10.39
C SER A 246 0.10 -25.88 -10.24
N SER A 247 0.39 -26.89 -9.42
CA SER A 247 -0.43 -28.09 -9.24
C SER A 247 -1.88 -27.80 -8.88
N ASN A 248 -2.83 -28.27 -9.71
CA ASN A 248 -4.26 -28.10 -9.49
C ASN A 248 -4.79 -29.06 -8.42
N ASP A 249 -4.31 -30.30 -8.41
CA ASP A 249 -4.66 -31.29 -7.41
C ASP A 249 -4.18 -30.89 -6.01
N ALA A 250 -2.97 -30.32 -5.87
CA ALA A 250 -2.53 -29.71 -4.62
C ALA A 250 -3.43 -28.53 -4.19
N SER A 251 -3.88 -27.72 -5.15
CA SER A 251 -4.79 -26.59 -4.85
C SER A 251 -6.14 -27.06 -4.30
N VAL A 252 -6.70 -28.15 -4.84
CA VAL A 252 -7.95 -28.74 -4.34
C VAL A 252 -7.71 -29.34 -2.96
N ALA A 253 -6.59 -30.02 -2.74
CA ALA A 253 -6.24 -30.59 -1.44
C ALA A 253 -6.10 -29.51 -0.34
N VAL A 254 -5.47 -28.38 -0.67
CA VAL A 254 -5.38 -27.18 0.20
C VAL A 254 -6.79 -26.65 0.50
N ALA A 255 -7.63 -26.50 -0.54
CA ALA A 255 -8.99 -25.98 -0.38
C ALA A 255 -9.87 -26.85 0.52
N GLU A 256 -9.82 -28.17 0.36
CA GLU A 256 -10.56 -29.10 1.23
C GLU A 256 -10.05 -29.03 2.68
N LYS A 257 -8.74 -28.97 2.89
CA LYS A 257 -8.15 -28.88 4.23
C LYS A 257 -8.50 -27.60 4.95
N VAL A 258 -8.51 -26.48 4.26
CA VAL A 258 -8.64 -25.13 4.88
C VAL A 258 -10.09 -24.65 4.88
N GLY A 259 -10.83 -24.91 3.82
CA GLY A 259 -12.22 -24.45 3.63
C GLY A 259 -13.29 -25.54 3.74
N GLY A 260 -12.91 -26.79 4.09
CA GLY A 260 -13.81 -27.94 4.13
C GLY A 260 -14.27 -28.41 2.76
N SER A 261 -14.29 -27.55 1.77
CA SER A 261 -14.66 -27.83 0.38
C SER A 261 -14.10 -26.77 -0.57
N VAL A 262 -14.09 -27.05 -1.87
CA VAL A 262 -13.73 -26.04 -2.91
C VAL A 262 -14.65 -24.82 -2.82
N LYS A 263 -15.97 -25.03 -2.65
CA LYS A 263 -16.95 -23.93 -2.52
C LYS A 263 -16.73 -23.11 -1.24
N GLY A 264 -16.49 -23.78 -0.10
CA GLY A 264 -16.18 -23.13 1.17
C GLY A 264 -14.89 -22.31 1.08
N PHE A 265 -13.85 -22.88 0.47
CA PHE A 265 -12.59 -22.18 0.27
C PHE A 265 -12.71 -20.96 -0.66
N ALA A 266 -13.47 -21.06 -1.75
CA ALA A 266 -13.74 -19.94 -2.65
C ALA A 266 -14.45 -18.78 -1.92
N LYS A 267 -15.39 -19.07 -0.99
CA LYS A 267 -16.00 -18.04 -0.13
C LYS A 267 -14.94 -17.32 0.73
N LEU A 268 -13.99 -18.07 1.30
CA LEU A 268 -12.87 -17.48 2.07
C LEU A 268 -11.97 -16.62 1.20
N MET A 269 -11.64 -17.08 -0.01
CA MET A 269 -10.85 -16.31 -0.99
C MET A 269 -11.53 -14.97 -1.32
N ASN A 270 -12.83 -14.99 -1.61
CA ASN A 270 -13.59 -13.78 -1.95
C ASN A 270 -13.70 -12.82 -0.76
N LYS A 271 -13.96 -13.35 0.45
CA LYS A 271 -13.95 -12.53 1.69
C LYS A 271 -12.60 -11.83 1.87
N ARG A 272 -11.51 -12.58 1.66
CA ARG A 272 -10.16 -12.02 1.81
C ARG A 272 -9.81 -11.03 0.71
N ALA A 273 -10.20 -11.29 -0.55
CA ALA A 273 -10.02 -10.35 -1.64
C ALA A 273 -10.71 -9.00 -1.33
N LYS A 274 -11.96 -9.04 -0.86
CA LYS A 274 -12.68 -7.83 -0.44
C LYS A 274 -11.95 -7.07 0.67
N SER A 275 -11.43 -7.76 1.69
CA SER A 275 -10.70 -7.12 2.79
C SER A 275 -9.34 -6.54 2.39
N LEU A 276 -8.79 -6.95 1.23
CA LEU A 276 -7.58 -6.37 0.65
C LEU A 276 -7.88 -5.20 -0.31
N GLY A 277 -9.14 -4.77 -0.43
CA GLY A 277 -9.51 -3.69 -1.35
C GLY A 277 -9.59 -4.11 -2.82
N CYS A 278 -9.67 -5.41 -3.12
CA CYS A 278 -9.84 -5.88 -4.50
C CYS A 278 -11.23 -5.53 -5.03
N VAL A 279 -11.28 -4.83 -6.15
CA VAL A 279 -12.53 -4.25 -6.70
C VAL A 279 -13.08 -5.02 -7.92
N LYS A 280 -12.24 -5.78 -8.62
CA LYS A 280 -12.61 -6.49 -9.86
C LYS A 280 -12.20 -7.96 -9.79
N THR A 281 -12.42 -8.63 -8.65
CA THR A 281 -12.02 -10.02 -8.40
C THR A 281 -13.17 -10.86 -7.90
N HIS A 282 -13.31 -12.06 -8.47
CA HIS A 282 -14.20 -13.11 -7.99
C HIS A 282 -13.63 -14.49 -8.25
N PHE A 283 -13.57 -15.32 -7.22
CA PHE A 283 -13.04 -16.68 -7.26
C PHE A 283 -14.15 -17.72 -7.09
N VAL A 284 -14.14 -18.77 -7.92
CA VAL A 284 -15.04 -19.92 -7.80
C VAL A 284 -14.28 -21.22 -7.52
N ASN A 285 -12.97 -21.21 -7.68
CA ASN A 285 -12.10 -22.36 -7.43
C ASN A 285 -10.71 -21.93 -6.95
N PRO A 286 -9.90 -22.85 -6.35
CA PRO A 286 -8.60 -22.49 -5.77
C PRO A 286 -7.44 -22.48 -6.78
N HIS A 287 -7.64 -22.92 -8.00
CA HIS A 287 -6.56 -23.21 -8.97
C HIS A 287 -6.56 -22.29 -10.19
N GLY A 288 -7.68 -21.62 -10.49
CA GLY A 288 -7.79 -20.73 -11.64
C GLY A 288 -8.14 -21.40 -12.96
N LEU A 289 -8.65 -22.64 -12.97
CA LEU A 289 -9.28 -23.21 -14.16
C LEU A 289 -10.49 -22.37 -14.55
N HIS A 290 -10.72 -22.29 -15.85
CA HIS A 290 -11.67 -21.36 -16.43
C HIS A 290 -13.10 -21.53 -15.90
N SER A 291 -13.72 -20.41 -15.64
CA SER A 291 -15.15 -20.19 -15.43
C SER A 291 -15.44 -18.72 -15.76
N GLN A 292 -16.56 -18.44 -16.39
CA GLN A 292 -16.98 -17.06 -16.68
C GLN A 292 -17.10 -16.21 -15.41
N LYS A 293 -17.40 -16.86 -14.27
CA LYS A 293 -17.50 -16.20 -12.95
C LYS A 293 -16.18 -16.15 -12.19
N HIS A 294 -15.05 -16.58 -12.81
CA HIS A 294 -13.73 -16.58 -12.17
C HIS A 294 -12.81 -15.58 -12.87
N TYR A 295 -12.58 -14.44 -12.26
CA TYR A 295 -11.82 -13.33 -12.84
C TYR A 295 -11.09 -12.52 -11.78
N SER A 296 -10.16 -11.72 -12.24
CA SER A 296 -9.47 -10.69 -11.47
C SER A 296 -9.05 -9.55 -12.39
N CYS A 297 -8.22 -8.64 -11.91
CA CYS A 297 -7.55 -7.64 -12.73
C CYS A 297 -6.08 -7.50 -12.29
N ALA A 298 -5.28 -6.79 -13.09
CA ALA A 298 -3.85 -6.64 -12.79
C ALA A 298 -3.63 -5.90 -11.48
N TYR A 299 -4.41 -4.86 -11.22
CA TYR A 299 -4.39 -4.07 -9.99
C TYR A 299 -4.64 -4.95 -8.75
N ASP A 300 -5.73 -5.72 -8.74
CA ASP A 300 -6.09 -6.57 -7.61
C ASP A 300 -5.05 -7.67 -7.34
N LEU A 301 -4.45 -8.24 -8.42
CA LEU A 301 -3.37 -9.22 -8.28
C LEU A 301 -2.11 -8.62 -7.68
N ALA A 302 -1.80 -7.36 -7.97
CA ALA A 302 -0.70 -6.65 -7.32
C ALA A 302 -0.98 -6.45 -5.83
N LEU A 303 -2.19 -6.03 -5.43
CA LEU A 303 -2.59 -5.92 -4.02
C LEU A 303 -2.50 -7.26 -3.29
N MET A 304 -3.02 -8.33 -3.89
CA MET A 304 -2.91 -9.68 -3.33
C MET A 304 -1.45 -10.10 -3.17
N THR A 305 -0.60 -9.80 -4.16
CA THR A 305 0.82 -10.16 -4.11
C THR A 305 1.57 -9.35 -3.05
N LYS A 306 1.27 -8.05 -2.91
CA LYS A 306 1.79 -7.20 -1.83
C LYS A 306 1.46 -7.80 -0.45
N GLN A 307 0.27 -8.35 -0.27
CA GLN A 307 -0.06 -9.07 0.97
C GLN A 307 0.70 -10.40 1.08
N ALA A 308 0.77 -11.19 0.00
CA ALA A 308 1.38 -12.52 0.02
C ALA A 308 2.87 -12.50 0.37
N ILE A 309 3.62 -11.50 -0.08
CA ILE A 309 5.06 -11.38 0.19
C ILE A 309 5.40 -11.07 1.64
N LYS A 310 4.44 -10.62 2.45
CA LYS A 310 4.60 -10.49 3.91
C LYS A 310 4.78 -11.87 4.59
N TYR A 311 4.39 -12.95 3.95
CA TYR A 311 4.53 -14.30 4.49
C TYR A 311 5.82 -14.95 3.97
N SER A 312 6.77 -15.21 4.87
CA SER A 312 8.04 -15.88 4.52
C SER A 312 7.82 -17.24 3.84
N THR A 313 6.76 -17.97 4.23
CA THR A 313 6.38 -19.25 3.61
C THR A 313 6.03 -19.08 2.12
N PHE A 314 5.32 -18.01 1.76
CA PHE A 314 5.01 -17.71 0.36
C PHE A 314 6.28 -17.35 -0.42
N LEU A 315 7.08 -16.41 0.09
CA LEU A 315 8.33 -16.00 -0.58
C LEU A 315 9.27 -17.18 -0.77
N LYS A 316 9.47 -18.02 0.27
CA LYS A 316 10.29 -19.22 0.19
C LYS A 316 9.80 -20.21 -0.87
N ALA A 317 8.48 -20.30 -1.10
CA ALA A 317 7.92 -21.18 -2.12
C ALA A 317 8.17 -20.64 -3.54
N VAL A 318 7.82 -19.37 -3.82
CA VAL A 318 7.91 -18.79 -5.18
C VAL A 318 9.33 -18.49 -5.63
N ALA A 319 10.30 -18.49 -4.71
CA ALA A 319 11.72 -18.35 -4.97
C ALA A 319 12.43 -19.68 -5.32
N LYS A 320 11.76 -20.83 -5.20
CA LYS A 320 12.40 -22.12 -5.47
C LYS A 320 12.31 -22.51 -6.94
N LYS A 321 13.46 -22.91 -7.52
CA LYS A 321 13.52 -23.54 -8.86
C LYS A 321 12.95 -24.96 -8.84
N SER A 322 13.17 -25.67 -7.73
CA SER A 322 12.62 -27.02 -7.51
C SER A 322 12.38 -27.30 -6.03
N TYR A 323 11.51 -28.27 -5.74
CA TYR A 323 11.26 -28.73 -4.38
C TYR A 323 10.96 -30.23 -4.37
N LYS A 324 11.57 -30.96 -3.43
CA LYS A 324 11.38 -32.39 -3.23
C LYS A 324 10.63 -32.62 -1.92
N PHE A 325 9.65 -33.49 -1.93
CA PHE A 325 8.88 -33.87 -0.72
C PHE A 325 8.38 -35.31 -0.82
N LYS A 326 7.86 -35.82 0.29
CA LYS A 326 7.32 -37.19 0.40
C LYS A 326 5.93 -37.14 1.02
N ASN A 327 5.09 -38.17 0.79
CA ASN A 327 3.93 -38.38 1.62
C ASN A 327 4.36 -38.69 3.07
N THR A 328 3.44 -38.54 4.04
CA THR A 328 3.78 -38.71 5.47
C THR A 328 4.25 -40.10 5.84
N LYS A 329 3.88 -41.14 5.07
CA LYS A 329 4.40 -42.51 5.20
C LYS A 329 5.75 -42.72 4.53
N LYS A 330 6.33 -41.69 3.88
CA LYS A 330 7.59 -41.71 3.12
C LYS A 330 7.65 -42.73 1.98
N THR A 331 6.54 -43.34 1.58
CA THR A 331 6.43 -44.35 0.53
C THR A 331 6.43 -43.79 -0.88
N ARG A 332 6.17 -42.49 -1.04
CA ARG A 332 6.14 -41.79 -2.34
C ARG A 332 6.93 -40.50 -2.29
N LYS A 333 7.79 -40.31 -3.25
CA LYS A 333 8.63 -39.13 -3.44
C LYS A 333 8.06 -38.30 -4.60
N TYR A 334 8.10 -36.97 -4.47
CA TYR A 334 7.67 -36.02 -5.47
C TYR A 334 8.73 -34.98 -5.69
N THR A 335 8.89 -34.53 -6.93
CA THR A 335 9.75 -33.41 -7.28
C THR A 335 8.94 -32.46 -8.15
N VAL A 336 8.85 -31.21 -7.75
CA VAL A 336 8.20 -30.14 -8.49
C VAL A 336 9.24 -29.14 -8.97
N ARG A 337 9.01 -28.56 -10.17
CA ARG A 337 9.89 -27.55 -10.78
C ARG A 337 9.09 -26.33 -11.17
N THR A 338 9.71 -25.16 -11.09
CA THR A 338 9.05 -23.90 -11.43
C THR A 338 8.87 -23.73 -12.95
N GLY A 339 7.73 -23.17 -13.33
CA GLY A 339 7.51 -22.67 -14.68
C GLY A 339 7.92 -21.20 -14.88
N ASN A 340 8.53 -20.56 -13.87
CA ASN A 340 9.04 -19.20 -13.97
C ASN A 340 10.42 -19.21 -14.65
N SER A 341 10.47 -18.92 -15.95
CA SER A 341 11.71 -18.92 -16.72
C SER A 341 12.64 -17.75 -16.43
N LEU A 342 12.18 -16.73 -15.72
CA LEU A 342 13.00 -15.57 -15.33
C LEU A 342 13.73 -15.79 -14.01
N LEU A 343 13.26 -16.74 -13.19
CA LEU A 343 13.86 -16.99 -11.87
C LEU A 343 15.29 -17.53 -11.96
N GLY A 344 16.23 -16.73 -11.45
CA GLY A 344 17.66 -17.03 -11.50
C GLY A 344 18.30 -16.90 -12.89
N LYS A 345 17.59 -16.27 -13.85
CA LYS A 345 18.09 -15.91 -15.18
C LYS A 345 17.99 -14.41 -15.47
N TYR A 346 17.08 -13.71 -14.83
CA TYR A 346 16.95 -12.26 -14.93
C TYR A 346 17.27 -11.63 -13.58
N GLN A 347 18.22 -10.71 -13.59
CA GLN A 347 18.71 -10.07 -12.37
C GLN A 347 17.55 -9.40 -11.62
N GLY A 348 17.53 -9.53 -10.30
CA GLY A 348 16.52 -8.95 -9.43
C GLY A 348 15.22 -9.76 -9.30
N VAL A 349 14.91 -10.70 -10.20
CA VAL A 349 13.69 -11.54 -10.06
C VAL A 349 13.87 -12.54 -8.92
N ILE A 350 13.11 -12.33 -7.84
CA ILE A 350 13.17 -13.16 -6.62
C ILE A 350 12.03 -14.18 -6.51
N GLY A 351 11.01 -14.08 -7.36
CA GLY A 351 9.88 -15.00 -7.34
C GLY A 351 8.79 -14.63 -8.34
N GLY A 352 7.70 -15.38 -8.29
CA GLY A 352 6.53 -15.08 -9.10
C GLY A 352 5.60 -16.25 -9.32
N LYS A 353 4.45 -15.99 -9.98
CA LYS A 353 3.46 -17.00 -10.30
C LYS A 353 2.98 -16.90 -11.73
N THR A 354 3.16 -17.99 -12.48
CA THR A 354 2.65 -18.14 -13.85
C THR A 354 1.20 -18.59 -13.88
N GLY A 355 0.48 -18.27 -14.96
CA GLY A 355 -0.85 -18.77 -15.24
C GLY A 355 -1.08 -18.95 -16.73
N TYR A 356 -1.87 -19.97 -17.11
CA TYR A 356 -2.34 -20.18 -18.46
C TYR A 356 -3.66 -20.96 -18.44
N THR A 357 -4.61 -20.50 -19.22
CA THR A 357 -5.76 -21.26 -19.77
C THR A 357 -6.06 -20.68 -21.14
N GLY A 358 -6.68 -21.45 -22.03
CA GLY A 358 -7.04 -20.93 -23.35
C GLY A 358 -7.72 -19.55 -23.29
N PRO A 359 -8.83 -19.38 -22.53
CA PRO A 359 -9.52 -18.08 -22.42
C PRO A 359 -8.72 -16.98 -21.73
N ALA A 360 -7.83 -17.31 -20.77
CA ALA A 360 -7.03 -16.31 -20.05
C ALA A 360 -5.82 -15.84 -20.86
N GLY A 361 -5.31 -16.66 -21.77
CA GLY A 361 -3.98 -16.46 -22.34
C GLY A 361 -2.89 -16.66 -21.28
N TYR A 362 -1.73 -16.17 -21.55
CA TYR A 362 -0.57 -16.27 -20.66
C TYR A 362 -0.55 -15.11 -19.66
N CYS A 363 -0.49 -15.46 -18.37
CA CYS A 363 -0.49 -14.54 -17.24
C CYS A 363 0.77 -14.74 -16.40
N PHE A 364 1.29 -13.67 -15.82
CA PHE A 364 2.41 -13.74 -14.90
C PHE A 364 2.37 -12.62 -13.88
N VAL A 365 2.70 -12.96 -12.65
CA VAL A 365 3.01 -12.03 -11.58
C VAL A 365 4.47 -12.24 -11.21
N SER A 366 5.30 -11.21 -11.31
CA SER A 366 6.71 -11.22 -10.91
C SER A 366 6.91 -10.40 -9.65
N ILE A 367 7.85 -10.84 -8.83
CA ILE A 367 8.35 -10.13 -7.68
C ILE A 367 9.84 -9.92 -7.92
N PHE A 368 10.32 -8.67 -7.87
CA PHE A 368 11.71 -8.38 -8.10
C PHE A 368 12.23 -7.27 -7.18
N LYS A 369 13.54 -7.25 -6.99
CA LYS A 369 14.26 -6.24 -6.23
C LYS A 369 15.11 -5.40 -7.16
N TYR A 370 15.07 -4.10 -6.96
CA TYR A 370 15.90 -3.14 -7.67
C TYR A 370 16.22 -1.96 -6.76
N GLN A 371 17.49 -1.58 -6.66
CA GLN A 371 17.97 -0.49 -5.81
C GLN A 371 17.37 -0.52 -4.39
N GLY A 372 17.46 -1.67 -3.73
CA GLY A 372 16.97 -1.86 -2.36
C GLY A 372 15.45 -1.99 -2.22
N LYS A 373 14.66 -1.57 -3.20
CA LYS A 373 13.20 -1.61 -3.18
C LYS A 373 12.64 -2.90 -3.79
N THR A 374 11.44 -3.27 -3.37
CA THR A 374 10.72 -4.43 -3.92
C THR A 374 9.60 -3.97 -4.84
N TYR A 375 9.47 -4.63 -5.98
CA TYR A 375 8.45 -4.33 -6.98
C TYR A 375 7.67 -5.58 -7.36
N ILE A 376 6.42 -5.35 -7.76
CA ILE A 376 5.54 -6.37 -8.32
C ILE A 376 5.16 -5.94 -9.72
N THR A 377 5.36 -6.83 -10.71
CA THR A 377 4.78 -6.65 -12.03
C THR A 377 3.70 -7.69 -12.29
N VAL A 378 2.63 -7.28 -12.93
CA VAL A 378 1.55 -8.16 -13.36
C VAL A 378 1.32 -7.97 -14.84
N THR A 379 1.28 -9.07 -15.59
CA THR A 379 0.78 -9.08 -16.97
C THR A 379 -0.29 -10.17 -17.13
N LEU A 380 -1.40 -9.82 -17.76
CA LEU A 380 -2.54 -10.68 -18.00
C LEU A 380 -2.89 -10.71 -19.48
N GLY A 381 -3.22 -11.88 -20.00
CA GLY A 381 -3.80 -12.02 -21.34
C GLY A 381 -2.80 -11.88 -22.49
N SER A 382 -1.52 -12.17 -22.31
CA SER A 382 -0.57 -12.24 -23.43
C SER A 382 -0.90 -13.41 -24.34
N LYS A 383 -0.78 -13.20 -25.67
CA LYS A 383 -1.17 -14.22 -26.67
C LYS A 383 -0.26 -15.45 -26.67
N THR A 384 1.01 -15.30 -26.34
CA THR A 384 2.00 -16.40 -26.31
C THR A 384 2.83 -16.38 -25.04
N GLY A 385 3.43 -17.53 -24.70
CA GLY A 385 4.35 -17.62 -23.57
C GLY A 385 5.57 -16.72 -23.70
N SER A 386 6.12 -16.56 -24.90
CA SER A 386 7.25 -15.66 -25.18
C SER A 386 6.86 -14.19 -24.94
N LYS A 387 5.71 -13.76 -25.47
CA LYS A 387 5.22 -12.37 -25.27
C LYS A 387 5.03 -12.01 -23.81
N ARG A 388 4.55 -12.95 -22.97
CA ARG A 388 4.47 -12.76 -21.52
C ARG A 388 5.84 -12.42 -20.91
N TRP A 389 6.89 -13.13 -21.32
CA TRP A 389 8.26 -12.87 -20.83
C TRP A 389 8.81 -11.56 -21.35
N THR A 390 8.54 -11.21 -22.62
CA THR A 390 8.90 -9.91 -23.19
C THR A 390 8.25 -8.78 -22.41
N ASP A 391 6.93 -8.88 -22.15
CA ASP A 391 6.21 -7.88 -21.36
C ASP A 391 6.84 -7.70 -19.98
N THR A 392 7.10 -8.82 -19.29
CA THR A 392 7.72 -8.74 -17.96
C THR A 392 9.08 -8.08 -18.00
N LYS A 393 9.94 -8.45 -18.98
CA LYS A 393 11.26 -7.81 -19.11
C LYS A 393 11.16 -6.30 -19.39
N ARG A 394 10.22 -5.87 -20.26
CA ARG A 394 9.97 -4.44 -20.50
C ARG A 394 9.51 -3.68 -19.27
N MET A 395 8.80 -4.33 -18.37
CA MET A 395 8.39 -3.75 -17.09
C MET A 395 9.51 -3.75 -16.03
N LEU A 396 10.58 -4.53 -16.25
CA LEU A 396 11.72 -4.65 -15.34
C LEU A 396 12.94 -3.83 -15.79
N SER A 397 13.01 -3.42 -17.06
CA SER A 397 14.02 -2.52 -17.62
C SER A 397 13.67 -1.06 -17.40
#